data_2640e58ab4e88d5520c2c6d621262f35
#
_entry.id   2640e58ab4e88d5520c2c6d621262f35
#
_cell.length_a   1.000
_cell.length_b   1.000
_cell.length_c   1.000
_cell.angle_alpha   90.00
_cell.angle_beta   90.00
_cell.angle_gamma   90.00
#
_symmetry.space_group_name_H-M   'P 1'
#
loop_
_entity.id
_entity.type
_entity.pdbx_description
1 polymer ?
#
loop_
_entity_poly.entity_id
_entity_poly.type
_entity_poly.pdbx_seq_one_letter_code
_entity_poly.pdbx_strand_id
1 'polypeptide(L)'
;SMARVGALGSWSLGRLTSTEPILYGFPQSRTASSRMILTGAPYILAEDANDQLSWRALGGLRILTGNDHYNAHFVLFPKIDACLRLGSAFGLRLETDASLVRHSLRAQPLESPFIDAEAFAGRYERVYDAKLTASTTIASAFSLEAFFRYADHKGAVDYFPASLSLPSGAAASTAYFMPVRFRPTYVDYKEQNLGVQLAYNHRGLFSAALRGVYAHYTTTATILSRPTFTASALVELNMVPNLSVRGGYEFATALKSYDLDGSITRLRQLHLLYADAVYSLTKRLSLTAELRAPILAGATRWYGYTSQP
;
A
#
# COMPACT_ATOMS: atom_id res chain seq x y z
N SER A 1 -7.64 1.93 -37.30
CA SER A 1 -7.49 2.69 -36.03
C SER A 1 -8.84 3.25 -35.57
N MET A 2 -9.11 3.19 -34.31
CA MET A 2 -10.35 3.69 -33.69
C MET A 2 -9.99 4.70 -32.61
N ALA A 3 -10.63 5.87 -32.64
CA ALA A 3 -10.48 6.86 -31.56
C ALA A 3 -11.80 7.07 -30.83
N ARG A 4 -11.76 7.15 -29.51
CA ARG A 4 -12.93 7.38 -28.66
C ARG A 4 -12.62 8.48 -27.65
N VAL A 5 -13.61 9.31 -27.35
CA VAL A 5 -13.54 10.31 -26.29
C VAL A 5 -14.49 9.90 -25.17
N GLY A 6 -14.05 10.03 -23.94
CA GLY A 6 -14.85 9.67 -22.80
C GLY A 6 -14.47 10.43 -21.54
N ALA A 7 -15.22 10.23 -20.48
CA ALA A 7 -14.90 10.73 -19.14
C ALA A 7 -15.23 9.69 -18.10
N LEU A 8 -14.35 9.54 -17.10
CA LEU A 8 -14.57 8.76 -15.90
C LEU A 8 -14.73 9.73 -14.74
N GLY A 9 -15.69 9.49 -13.88
CA GLY A 9 -15.88 10.31 -12.69
C GLY A 9 -16.37 9.48 -11.52
N SER A 10 -15.97 9.86 -10.32
CA SER A 10 -16.46 9.33 -9.06
C SER A 10 -16.50 10.43 -8.01
N TRP A 11 -17.36 10.25 -7.03
CA TRP A 11 -17.40 11.14 -5.89
C TRP A 11 -17.56 10.33 -4.61
N SER A 12 -17.02 10.83 -3.52
CA SER A 12 -17.24 10.28 -2.18
C SER A 12 -17.44 11.40 -1.17
N LEU A 13 -18.45 11.24 -0.33
CA LEU A 13 -18.73 12.14 0.78
C LEU A 13 -18.56 11.37 2.09
N GLY A 14 -17.80 11.91 3.00
CA GLY A 14 -17.63 11.34 4.33
C GLY A 14 -17.80 12.41 5.40
N ARG A 15 -18.58 12.13 6.42
CA ARG A 15 -18.65 12.93 7.65
C ARG A 15 -17.89 12.20 8.75
N LEU A 16 -16.88 12.85 9.31
CA LEU A 16 -16.21 12.37 10.51
C LEU A 16 -16.87 13.02 11.72
N THR A 17 -17.59 12.25 12.51
CA THR A 17 -17.97 12.62 13.87
C THR A 17 -17.03 11.87 14.80
N SER A 18 -16.10 12.55 15.44
CA SER A 18 -15.36 11.96 16.54
C SER A 18 -16.26 11.90 17.76
N THR A 19 -16.82 10.73 18.03
CA THR A 19 -17.30 10.43 19.38
C THR A 19 -16.08 9.86 20.13
N GLU A 20 -15.36 10.72 20.80
CA GLU A 20 -14.25 10.26 21.66
C GLU A 20 -14.84 9.57 22.88
N PRO A 21 -14.37 8.35 23.21
CA PRO A 21 -14.64 7.79 24.51
C PRO A 21 -13.97 8.71 25.55
N ILE A 22 -14.70 9.04 26.60
CA ILE A 22 -14.19 9.79 27.75
C ILE A 22 -13.17 8.90 28.48
N LEU A 23 -11.95 8.85 27.96
CA LEU A 23 -10.80 8.30 28.66
C LEU A 23 -10.14 9.46 29.41
N TYR A 24 -10.27 9.44 30.75
CA TYR A 24 -9.65 10.39 31.68
C TYR A 24 -10.34 11.74 31.94
N GLY A 25 -11.64 11.88 31.79
CA GLY A 25 -12.40 12.98 32.44
C GLY A 25 -12.18 14.39 31.85
N PHE A 26 -11.50 14.56 30.74
CA PHE A 26 -11.35 15.84 30.07
C PHE A 26 -12.40 16.01 28.97
N PRO A 27 -13.16 17.13 28.95
CA PRO A 27 -14.07 17.41 27.86
C PRO A 27 -13.27 17.78 26.62
N GLN A 28 -13.14 16.84 25.67
CA GLN A 28 -12.53 17.14 24.39
C GLN A 28 -13.59 17.71 23.42
N SER A 29 -13.18 18.74 22.67
CA SER A 29 -14.05 19.40 21.71
C SER A 29 -14.42 18.45 20.58
N ARG A 30 -15.71 18.20 20.39
CA ARG A 30 -16.25 17.43 19.25
C ARG A 30 -16.08 18.26 17.97
N THR A 31 -15.06 17.99 17.19
CA THR A 31 -14.91 18.58 15.86
C THR A 31 -15.52 17.64 14.82
N ALA A 32 -16.69 18.00 14.30
CA ALA A 32 -17.26 17.34 13.15
C ALA A 32 -16.68 17.99 11.88
N SER A 33 -15.92 17.22 11.08
CA SER A 33 -15.45 17.68 9.77
C SER A 33 -16.15 16.92 8.64
N SER A 34 -16.73 17.63 7.69
CA SER A 34 -17.20 17.06 6.44
C SER A 34 -16.06 17.02 5.45
N ARG A 35 -15.94 15.92 4.72
CA ARG A 35 -14.88 15.69 3.74
C ARG A 35 -15.47 15.19 2.45
N MET A 36 -15.06 15.79 1.34
CA MET A 36 -15.53 15.43 0.02
C MET A 36 -14.32 15.18 -0.89
N ILE A 37 -14.40 14.15 -1.70
CA ILE A 37 -13.47 13.91 -2.82
C ILE A 37 -14.31 13.82 -4.09
N LEU A 38 -13.97 14.63 -5.08
CA LEU A 38 -14.47 14.55 -6.43
C LEU A 38 -13.32 14.14 -7.34
N THR A 39 -13.59 13.18 -8.21
CA THR A 39 -12.63 12.70 -9.19
C THR A 39 -13.22 12.82 -10.58
N GLY A 40 -12.50 13.46 -11.50
CA GLY A 40 -12.82 13.51 -12.91
C GLY A 40 -11.61 13.10 -13.75
N ALA A 41 -11.84 12.42 -14.85
CA ALA A 41 -10.82 12.04 -15.79
C ALA A 41 -11.36 12.03 -17.22
N PRO A 42 -11.46 13.20 -17.90
CA PRO A 42 -11.69 13.23 -19.35
C PRO A 42 -10.50 12.58 -20.05
N TYR A 43 -10.76 11.80 -21.09
CA TYR A 43 -9.72 11.07 -21.82
C TYR A 43 -10.04 10.95 -23.31
N ILE A 44 -8.96 10.77 -24.09
CA ILE A 44 -9.01 10.33 -25.47
C ILE A 44 -8.35 8.96 -25.52
N LEU A 45 -9.04 8.00 -26.11
CA LEU A 45 -8.53 6.65 -26.35
C LEU A 45 -8.32 6.48 -27.85
N ALA A 46 -7.12 6.05 -28.23
CA ALA A 46 -6.80 5.61 -29.58
C ALA A 46 -6.17 4.23 -29.52
N GLU A 47 -6.56 3.37 -30.47
CA GLU A 47 -6.07 1.99 -30.52
C GLU A 47 -5.98 1.48 -31.96
N ASP A 48 -5.02 0.63 -32.20
CA ASP A 48 -4.86 -0.11 -33.48
C ASP A 48 -4.24 -1.48 -33.19
N ALA A 49 -4.59 -2.45 -33.96
CA ALA A 49 -4.09 -3.81 -33.77
C ALA A 49 -3.97 -4.55 -35.13
N ASN A 50 -2.84 -5.23 -35.29
CA ASN A 50 -2.64 -6.26 -36.30
C ASN A 50 -1.89 -7.45 -35.68
N ASP A 51 -1.61 -8.50 -36.42
CA ASP A 51 -1.01 -9.74 -35.91
C ASP A 51 0.41 -9.55 -35.35
N GLN A 52 1.13 -8.51 -35.76
CA GLN A 52 2.51 -8.26 -35.36
C GLN A 52 2.64 -7.15 -34.35
N LEU A 53 1.75 -6.17 -34.41
CA LEU A 53 1.81 -4.97 -33.55
C LEU A 53 0.40 -4.60 -33.13
N SER A 54 0.21 -4.46 -31.83
CA SER A 54 -0.98 -3.80 -31.29
C SER A 54 -0.58 -2.71 -30.33
N TRP A 55 -1.29 -1.59 -30.40
CA TRP A 55 -1.09 -0.51 -29.47
C TRP A 55 -2.42 0.09 -29.03
N ARG A 56 -2.40 0.60 -27.81
CA ARG A 56 -3.50 1.35 -27.22
C ARG A 56 -2.91 2.51 -26.42
N ALA A 57 -3.42 3.69 -26.64
CA ALA A 57 -3.01 4.87 -25.89
C ALA A 57 -4.24 5.61 -25.38
N LEU A 58 -4.32 5.76 -24.08
CA LEU A 58 -5.27 6.62 -23.41
C LEU A 58 -4.51 7.82 -22.85
N GLY A 59 -4.89 9.01 -23.26
CA GLY A 59 -4.35 10.27 -22.77
C GLY A 59 -5.46 11.14 -22.21
N GLY A 60 -5.27 11.72 -21.04
CA GLY A 60 -6.26 12.56 -20.42
C GLY A 60 -5.70 13.33 -19.24
N LEU A 61 -6.60 13.90 -18.46
CA LEU A 61 -6.29 14.63 -17.25
C LEU A 61 -7.00 14.02 -16.06
N ARG A 62 -6.27 13.78 -14.98
CA ARG A 62 -6.85 13.48 -13.68
C ARG A 62 -7.11 14.79 -12.95
N ILE A 63 -8.37 15.04 -12.63
CA ILE A 63 -8.81 16.19 -11.85
C ILE A 63 -9.32 15.65 -10.52
N LEU A 64 -8.67 16.03 -9.43
CA LEU A 64 -9.06 15.65 -8.08
C LEU A 64 -9.30 16.91 -7.29
N THR A 65 -10.42 17.01 -6.60
CA THR A 65 -10.65 18.04 -5.62
C THR A 65 -11.18 17.42 -4.33
N GLY A 66 -10.73 17.93 -3.22
CA GLY A 66 -11.15 17.48 -1.90
C GLY A 66 -10.90 18.54 -0.86
N ASN A 67 -11.61 18.45 0.24
CA ASN A 67 -11.35 19.27 1.42
C ASN A 67 -11.14 18.39 2.64
N ASP A 68 -10.19 18.75 3.46
CA ASP A 68 -10.04 18.27 4.82
C ASP A 68 -10.35 19.39 5.81
N HIS A 69 -10.16 19.12 7.10
CA HIS A 69 -10.45 20.11 8.14
C HIS A 69 -9.61 21.41 8.01
N TYR A 70 -8.45 21.32 7.34
CA TYR A 70 -7.46 22.40 7.30
C TYR A 70 -7.35 23.05 5.94
N ASN A 71 -7.52 22.28 4.84
CA ASN A 71 -7.19 22.74 3.50
C ASN A 71 -8.15 22.20 2.43
N ALA A 72 -8.34 23.00 1.38
CA ALA A 72 -8.86 22.53 0.12
C ALA A 72 -7.70 22.01 -0.74
N HIS A 73 -7.88 20.82 -1.30
CA HIS A 73 -6.90 20.19 -2.18
C HIS A 73 -7.43 20.20 -3.61
N PHE A 74 -6.60 20.65 -4.52
CA PHE A 74 -6.83 20.56 -5.96
C PHE A 74 -5.61 19.93 -6.61
N VAL A 75 -5.82 18.89 -7.41
CA VAL A 75 -4.78 18.20 -8.16
C VAL A 75 -5.20 18.10 -9.61
N LEU A 76 -4.33 18.55 -10.49
CA LEU A 76 -4.42 18.36 -11.93
C LEU A 76 -3.17 17.60 -12.36
N PHE A 77 -3.34 16.44 -12.98
CA PHE A 77 -2.22 15.59 -13.36
C PHE A 77 -2.52 14.85 -14.67
N PRO A 78 -1.53 14.66 -15.57
CA PRO A 78 -1.73 13.88 -16.77
C PRO A 78 -2.05 12.43 -16.41
N LYS A 79 -3.13 11.90 -17.02
CA LYS A 79 -3.48 10.50 -16.95
C LYS A 79 -3.14 9.87 -18.30
N ILE A 80 -2.17 8.97 -18.26
CA ILE A 80 -1.73 8.23 -19.45
C ILE A 80 -1.82 6.75 -19.13
N ASP A 81 -2.33 5.96 -20.06
CA ASP A 81 -2.25 4.50 -20.08
C ASP A 81 -1.95 4.09 -21.52
N ALA A 82 -0.69 3.89 -21.82
CA ALA A 82 -0.22 3.51 -23.14
C ALA A 82 0.36 2.09 -23.09
N CYS A 83 -0.12 1.23 -23.95
CA CYS A 83 0.32 -0.15 -24.09
C CYS A 83 0.75 -0.41 -25.51
N LEU A 84 1.90 -1.00 -25.69
CA LEU A 84 2.45 -1.48 -26.96
C LEU A 84 2.71 -2.98 -26.83
N ARG A 85 2.24 -3.77 -27.78
CA ARG A 85 2.53 -5.20 -27.85
C ARG A 85 3.16 -5.54 -29.20
N LEU A 86 4.28 -6.24 -29.15
CA LEU A 86 5.01 -6.75 -30.30
C LEU A 86 4.82 -8.27 -30.36
N GLY A 87 3.97 -8.71 -31.31
CA GLY A 87 3.53 -10.09 -31.37
C GLY A 87 2.82 -10.55 -30.09
N SER A 88 2.93 -11.84 -29.80
CA SER A 88 2.35 -12.45 -28.59
C SER A 88 3.31 -12.43 -27.39
N ALA A 89 4.58 -12.09 -27.60
CA ALA A 89 5.62 -12.34 -26.61
C ALA A 89 6.03 -11.11 -25.80
N PHE A 90 6.05 -9.91 -26.40
CA PHE A 90 6.58 -8.73 -25.74
C PHE A 90 5.54 -7.62 -25.58
N GLY A 91 5.49 -7.01 -24.40
CA GLY A 91 4.63 -5.88 -24.09
C GLY A 91 5.39 -4.78 -23.35
N LEU A 92 5.05 -3.54 -23.66
CA LEU A 92 5.51 -2.35 -22.96
C LEU A 92 4.30 -1.52 -22.56
N ARG A 93 4.25 -1.07 -21.28
CA ARG A 93 3.14 -0.26 -20.78
C ARG A 93 3.66 0.92 -19.97
N LEU A 94 3.15 2.10 -20.26
CA LEU A 94 3.37 3.32 -19.50
C LEU A 94 2.05 3.76 -18.87
N GLU A 95 2.07 3.95 -17.56
CA GLU A 95 0.93 4.41 -16.78
C GLU A 95 1.33 5.66 -16.00
N THR A 96 0.49 6.69 -16.02
CA THR A 96 0.60 7.82 -15.09
C THR A 96 -0.76 8.11 -14.49
N ASP A 97 -0.81 8.40 -13.21
CA ASP A 97 -2.05 8.78 -12.53
C ASP A 97 -1.73 9.63 -11.28
N ALA A 98 -2.77 10.22 -10.72
CA ALA A 98 -2.70 10.87 -9.42
C ALA A 98 -3.86 10.42 -8.55
N SER A 99 -3.63 10.38 -7.24
CA SER A 99 -4.65 10.03 -6.27
C SER A 99 -4.59 10.92 -5.03
N LEU A 100 -5.75 11.07 -4.38
CA LEU A 100 -5.87 11.59 -3.03
C LEU A 100 -6.17 10.41 -2.10
N VAL A 101 -5.19 10.05 -1.29
CA VAL A 101 -5.34 8.97 -0.31
C VAL A 101 -5.84 9.59 1.00
N ARG A 102 -6.95 9.09 1.49
CA ARG A 102 -7.52 9.53 2.75
C ARG A 102 -6.99 8.67 3.89
N HIS A 103 -6.28 9.29 4.81
CA HIS A 103 -5.94 8.65 6.07
C HIS A 103 -7.15 8.72 7.00
N SER A 104 -7.82 7.60 7.23
CA SER A 104 -9.01 7.50 8.07
C SER A 104 -8.68 6.86 9.42
N LEU A 105 -9.44 7.22 10.45
CA LEU A 105 -9.36 6.56 11.78
C LEU A 105 -9.56 5.04 11.71
N ARG A 106 -10.22 4.53 10.67
CA ARG A 106 -10.41 3.09 10.46
C ARG A 106 -9.18 2.44 9.81
N ALA A 107 -8.52 3.14 8.89
CA ALA A 107 -7.36 2.59 8.17
C ALA A 107 -6.09 2.62 9.03
N GLN A 108 -5.87 3.68 9.78
CA GLN A 108 -4.65 3.85 10.58
C GLN A 108 -4.44 2.78 11.66
N PRO A 109 -5.46 2.34 12.45
CA PRO A 109 -5.28 1.22 13.39
C PRO A 109 -4.99 -0.12 12.71
N LEU A 110 -5.34 -0.29 11.43
CA LEU A 110 -4.95 -1.48 10.65
C LEU A 110 -3.47 -1.42 10.25
N GLU A 111 -2.94 -0.21 10.04
CA GLU A 111 -1.51 -0.01 9.76
C GLU A 111 -0.67 -0.04 11.05
N SER A 112 -1.16 0.60 12.10
CA SER A 112 -0.53 0.65 13.42
C SER A 112 -1.56 0.52 14.53
N PRO A 113 -1.72 -0.67 15.14
CA PRO A 113 -2.67 -0.87 16.24
C PRO A 113 -2.31 -0.09 17.51
N PHE A 114 -1.11 0.47 17.57
CA PHE A 114 -0.58 1.23 18.72
C PHE A 114 -0.63 2.74 18.50
N ILE A 115 -1.43 3.21 17.56
CA ILE A 115 -1.54 4.64 17.25
C ILE A 115 -2.22 5.40 18.38
N ASP A 116 -1.70 6.60 18.65
CA ASP A 116 -2.36 7.55 19.53
C ASP A 116 -3.53 8.21 18.76
N ALA A 117 -4.75 7.83 19.12
CA ALA A 117 -5.97 8.32 18.46
C ALA A 117 -6.17 9.83 18.64
N GLU A 118 -5.60 10.44 19.70
CA GLU A 118 -5.70 11.87 19.97
C GLU A 118 -4.87 12.70 18.98
N ALA A 119 -3.82 12.11 18.41
CA ALA A 119 -2.92 12.78 17.46
C ALA A 119 -3.42 12.74 16.01
N PHE A 120 -4.60 12.14 15.75
CA PHE A 120 -5.12 12.01 14.41
C PHE A 120 -5.54 13.35 13.80
N ALA A 121 -4.88 13.77 12.73
CA ALA A 121 -5.18 15.01 12.04
C ALA A 121 -6.05 14.84 10.79
N GLY A 122 -6.24 13.63 10.30
CA GLY A 122 -7.13 13.28 9.18
C GLY A 122 -6.85 14.02 7.87
N ARG A 123 -5.60 14.17 7.51
CA ARG A 123 -5.15 14.83 6.28
C ARG A 123 -5.25 13.91 5.07
N TYR A 124 -5.17 14.49 3.88
CA TYR A 124 -5.01 13.78 2.62
C TYR A 124 -3.54 13.71 2.23
N GLU A 125 -3.14 12.54 1.76
CA GLU A 125 -1.92 12.35 1.00
C GLU A 125 -2.22 12.52 -0.49
N ARG A 126 -1.42 13.33 -1.18
CA ARG A 126 -1.43 13.43 -2.65
C ARG A 126 -0.33 12.55 -3.20
N VAL A 127 -0.69 11.65 -4.09
CA VAL A 127 0.26 10.77 -4.76
C VAL A 127 0.23 11.04 -6.25
N TYR A 128 1.38 11.32 -6.82
CA TYR A 128 1.62 11.39 -8.27
C TYR A 128 2.44 10.18 -8.65
N ASP A 129 1.94 9.37 -9.56
CA ASP A 129 2.49 8.06 -9.90
C ASP A 129 2.79 7.96 -11.39
N ALA A 130 3.95 7.40 -11.74
CA ALA A 130 4.33 7.03 -13.10
C ALA A 130 5.00 5.66 -13.07
N LYS A 131 4.50 4.72 -13.89
CA LYS A 131 5.01 3.34 -13.96
C LYS A 131 5.26 2.95 -15.40
N LEU A 132 6.46 2.47 -15.68
CA LEU A 132 6.85 1.82 -16.93
C LEU A 132 7.00 0.32 -16.67
N THR A 133 6.32 -0.50 -17.43
CA THR A 133 6.37 -1.96 -17.30
C THR A 133 6.76 -2.57 -18.64
N ALA A 134 7.75 -3.44 -18.64
CA ALA A 134 8.10 -4.32 -19.76
C ALA A 134 7.74 -5.75 -19.36
N SER A 135 7.06 -6.46 -20.24
CA SER A 135 6.64 -7.84 -20.01
C SER A 135 6.99 -8.72 -21.21
N THR A 136 7.35 -9.96 -20.94
CA THR A 136 7.58 -10.96 -22.00
C THR A 136 7.05 -12.32 -21.55
N THR A 137 6.55 -13.09 -22.52
CA THR A 137 6.16 -14.47 -22.32
C THR A 137 7.21 -15.38 -22.93
N ILE A 138 7.86 -16.18 -22.08
CA ILE A 138 8.88 -17.13 -22.47
C ILE A 138 8.22 -18.51 -22.47
N ALA A 139 8.07 -19.15 -23.64
CA ALA A 139 7.39 -20.43 -23.76
C ALA A 139 6.04 -20.45 -23.01
N SER A 140 4.96 -20.39 -23.61
CA SER A 140 3.54 -20.35 -23.18
C SER A 140 3.18 -20.43 -21.67
N ALA A 141 4.12 -20.86 -20.80
CA ALA A 141 3.92 -21.07 -19.37
C ALA A 141 4.66 -20.06 -18.47
N PHE A 142 5.73 -19.43 -18.95
CA PHE A 142 6.54 -18.49 -18.19
C PHE A 142 6.29 -17.06 -18.64
N SER A 143 6.09 -16.15 -17.71
CA SER A 143 6.08 -14.72 -17.96
C SER A 143 7.10 -14.00 -17.07
N LEU A 144 7.79 -13.05 -17.67
CA LEU A 144 8.73 -12.15 -16.98
C LEU A 144 8.21 -10.73 -17.11
N GLU A 145 8.12 -10.03 -16.00
CA GLU A 145 7.78 -8.62 -15.93
C GLU A 145 8.90 -7.87 -15.21
N ALA A 146 9.32 -6.75 -15.77
CA ALA A 146 10.18 -5.79 -15.11
C ALA A 146 9.50 -4.43 -15.13
N PHE A 147 9.58 -3.68 -14.02
CA PHE A 147 8.97 -2.36 -13.95
C PHE A 147 9.85 -1.36 -13.23
N PHE A 148 9.72 -0.12 -13.65
CA PHE A 148 10.18 1.05 -12.93
C PHE A 148 8.97 1.90 -12.57
N ARG A 149 8.87 2.28 -11.29
CA ARG A 149 7.81 3.17 -10.79
C ARG A 149 8.45 4.36 -10.10
N TYR A 150 7.97 5.54 -10.41
CA TYR A 150 8.27 6.78 -9.70
C TYR A 150 6.98 7.30 -9.08
N ALA A 151 7.03 7.62 -7.78
CA ALA A 151 5.91 8.23 -7.08
C ALA A 151 6.37 9.43 -6.25
N ASP A 152 5.62 10.54 -6.31
CA ASP A 152 5.81 11.72 -5.46
C ASP A 152 4.65 11.79 -4.45
N HIS A 153 4.99 11.62 -3.18
CA HIS A 153 4.06 11.59 -2.06
C HIS A 153 4.11 12.91 -1.31
N LYS A 154 2.94 13.56 -1.17
CA LYS A 154 2.79 14.82 -0.43
C LYS A 154 1.82 14.62 0.73
N GLY A 155 2.32 14.78 1.96
CA GLY A 155 1.54 14.57 3.15
C GLY A 155 1.29 13.10 3.49
N ALA A 156 2.21 12.21 3.15
CA ALA A 156 2.18 10.81 3.55
C ALA A 156 2.31 10.66 5.07
N VAL A 157 1.70 9.64 5.62
CA VAL A 157 1.79 9.36 7.07
C VAL A 157 3.04 8.54 7.36
N ASP A 158 3.80 8.98 8.35
CA ASP A 158 4.80 8.19 9.05
C ASP A 158 4.51 8.22 10.55
N TYR A 159 5.13 7.36 11.35
CA TYR A 159 4.77 7.16 12.74
C TYR A 159 5.96 7.39 13.65
N PHE A 160 5.79 8.32 14.58
CA PHE A 160 6.76 8.61 15.63
C PHE A 160 6.33 8.02 16.98
N PRO A 161 7.24 7.43 17.78
CA PRO A 161 6.92 7.04 19.13
C PRO A 161 6.56 8.28 19.96
N ALA A 162 5.41 8.26 20.60
CA ALA A 162 5.00 9.30 21.52
C ALA A 162 5.67 9.03 22.87
N SER A 163 6.44 9.98 23.38
CA SER A 163 6.84 9.98 24.77
C SER A 163 5.58 10.21 25.61
N LEU A 164 5.18 9.20 26.37
CA LEU A 164 4.16 9.38 27.39
C LEU A 164 4.77 10.22 28.48
N SER A 165 4.35 11.49 28.60
CA SER A 165 4.63 12.28 29.81
C SER A 165 3.89 11.61 30.93
N LEU A 166 4.63 10.96 31.85
CA LEU A 166 4.05 10.46 33.09
C LEU A 166 3.49 11.64 33.89
N PRO A 167 2.30 11.49 34.50
CA PRO A 167 1.81 12.47 35.44
C PRO A 167 2.91 12.72 36.47
N SER A 168 3.15 13.99 36.80
CA SER A 168 4.10 14.37 37.82
C SER A 168 3.75 13.65 39.14
N GLY A 169 4.65 12.78 39.63
CA GLY A 169 4.42 11.96 40.83
C GLY A 169 4.23 10.46 40.58
N ALA A 170 4.18 10.00 39.31
CA ALA A 170 4.17 8.56 39.06
C ALA A 170 5.55 7.96 39.34
N ALA A 171 5.58 6.87 40.11
CA ALA A 171 6.83 6.18 40.41
C ALA A 171 7.48 5.63 39.13
N ALA A 172 8.80 5.71 39.02
CA ALA A 172 9.57 5.24 37.88
C ALA A 172 9.28 3.77 37.49
N SER A 173 8.85 2.94 38.47
CA SER A 173 8.42 1.56 38.24
C SER A 173 7.18 1.43 37.34
N THR A 174 6.32 2.45 37.26
CA THR A 174 5.12 2.45 36.42
C THR A 174 5.45 2.72 34.94
N ALA A 175 6.60 3.36 34.67
CA ALA A 175 7.05 3.68 33.31
C ALA A 175 7.35 2.42 32.46
N TYR A 176 7.75 1.32 33.07
CA TYR A 176 8.10 0.08 32.41
C TYR A 176 6.90 -0.69 31.81
N PHE A 177 5.68 -0.36 32.23
CA PHE A 177 4.46 -1.05 31.78
C PHE A 177 3.59 -0.23 30.83
N MET A 178 4.01 1.01 30.48
CA MET A 178 3.22 1.80 29.54
C MET A 178 3.52 1.38 28.10
N PRO A 179 2.49 0.98 27.33
CA PRO A 179 2.69 0.65 25.93
C PRO A 179 3.17 1.87 25.15
N VAL A 180 4.20 1.69 24.33
CA VAL A 180 4.65 2.73 23.39
C VAL A 180 3.52 3.04 22.43
N ARG A 181 3.11 4.30 22.35
CA ARG A 181 2.15 4.77 21.39
C ARG A 181 2.86 5.50 20.25
N PHE A 182 2.24 5.51 19.09
CA PHE A 182 2.78 6.18 17.92
C PHE A 182 1.89 7.34 17.51
N ARG A 183 2.49 8.48 17.20
CA ARG A 183 1.80 9.64 16.65
C ARG A 183 2.02 9.69 15.14
N PRO A 184 0.95 9.91 14.35
CA PRO A 184 1.08 10.15 12.93
C PRO A 184 1.78 11.50 12.70
N THR A 185 2.78 11.49 11.85
CA THR A 185 3.42 12.68 11.30
C THR A 185 3.27 12.69 9.79
N TYR A 186 3.32 13.86 9.18
CA TYR A 186 3.11 14.00 7.74
C TYR A 186 4.42 14.39 7.09
N VAL A 187 4.84 13.58 6.13
CA VAL A 187 6.11 13.73 5.42
C VAL A 187 5.91 13.76 3.92
N ASP A 188 6.74 14.55 3.24
CA ASP A 188 6.84 14.56 1.79
C ASP A 188 8.03 13.72 1.38
N TYR A 189 7.84 12.81 0.42
CA TYR A 189 8.94 12.00 -0.12
C TYR A 189 8.67 11.59 -1.57
N LYS A 190 9.76 11.22 -2.25
CA LYS A 190 9.73 10.60 -3.57
C LYS A 190 10.16 9.16 -3.45
N GLU A 191 9.49 8.28 -4.16
CA GLU A 191 9.74 6.85 -4.19
C GLU A 191 10.09 6.42 -5.61
N GLN A 192 11.19 5.69 -5.74
CA GLN A 192 11.62 5.06 -6.99
C GLN A 192 11.71 3.56 -6.76
N ASN A 193 10.89 2.80 -7.47
CA ASN A 193 10.87 1.35 -7.35
C ASN A 193 11.35 0.70 -8.64
N LEU A 194 12.28 -0.22 -8.49
CA LEU A 194 12.67 -1.16 -9.55
C LEU A 194 12.22 -2.55 -9.13
N GLY A 195 11.38 -3.18 -9.94
CA GLY A 195 10.86 -4.49 -9.62
C GLY A 195 10.95 -5.47 -10.78
N VAL A 196 11.08 -6.75 -10.42
CA VAL A 196 11.06 -7.87 -11.35
C VAL A 196 10.12 -8.93 -10.79
N GLN A 197 9.32 -9.52 -11.67
CA GLN A 197 8.45 -10.65 -11.36
C GLN A 197 8.63 -11.73 -12.41
N LEU A 198 8.86 -12.95 -11.96
CA LEU A 198 8.82 -14.16 -12.77
C LEU A 198 7.58 -14.95 -12.34
N ALA A 199 6.74 -15.32 -13.29
CA ALA A 199 5.58 -16.16 -13.01
C ALA A 199 5.56 -17.36 -13.95
N TYR A 200 5.08 -18.47 -13.41
CA TYR A 200 4.84 -19.73 -14.13
C TYR A 200 3.41 -20.14 -13.93
N ASN A 201 2.75 -20.56 -14.99
CA ASN A 201 1.37 -21.06 -14.94
C ASN A 201 1.25 -22.31 -15.79
N HIS A 202 0.94 -23.43 -15.16
CA HIS A 202 0.67 -24.68 -15.85
C HIS A 202 -0.83 -24.94 -15.92
N ARG A 203 -1.47 -24.51 -17.00
CA ARG A 203 -2.88 -24.77 -17.33
C ARG A 203 -3.88 -24.44 -16.21
N GLY A 204 -3.54 -23.51 -15.32
CA GLY A 204 -4.38 -23.18 -14.16
C GLY A 204 -4.36 -24.21 -13.01
N LEU A 205 -3.67 -25.35 -13.18
CA LEU A 205 -3.56 -26.39 -12.15
C LEU A 205 -2.47 -26.04 -11.12
N PHE A 206 -1.40 -25.45 -11.60
CA PHE A 206 -0.27 -25.01 -10.77
C PHE A 206 0.19 -23.65 -11.24
N SER A 207 0.36 -22.73 -10.32
CA SER A 207 1.03 -21.46 -10.58
C SER A 207 2.08 -21.17 -9.52
N ALA A 208 3.15 -20.50 -9.93
CA ALA A 208 4.20 -20.01 -9.05
C ALA A 208 4.61 -18.61 -9.49
N ALA A 209 4.91 -17.74 -8.54
CA ALA A 209 5.42 -16.41 -8.81
C ALA A 209 6.54 -16.05 -7.83
N LEU A 210 7.59 -15.43 -8.36
CA LEU A 210 8.68 -14.81 -7.60
C LEU A 210 8.69 -13.33 -7.94
N ARG A 211 8.71 -12.48 -6.94
CA ARG A 211 8.78 -11.03 -7.12
C ARG A 211 9.83 -10.43 -6.20
N GLY A 212 10.62 -9.51 -6.75
CA GLY A 212 11.56 -8.68 -6.00
C GLY A 212 11.35 -7.21 -6.34
N VAL A 213 11.36 -6.34 -5.35
CA VAL A 213 11.24 -4.89 -5.52
C VAL A 213 12.29 -4.19 -4.67
N TYR A 214 13.10 -3.38 -5.31
CA TYR A 214 13.99 -2.43 -4.66
C TYR A 214 13.35 -1.05 -4.66
N ALA A 215 13.33 -0.39 -3.51
CA ALA A 215 12.78 0.93 -3.32
C ALA A 215 13.86 1.91 -2.85
N HIS A 216 13.96 3.05 -3.52
CA HIS A 216 14.79 4.18 -3.12
C HIS A 216 13.88 5.35 -2.74
N TYR A 217 14.13 5.93 -1.56
CA TYR A 217 13.35 7.04 -1.04
C TYR A 217 14.21 8.29 -0.97
N THR A 218 13.72 9.39 -1.57
CA THR A 218 14.35 10.72 -1.48
C THR A 218 13.44 11.65 -0.69
N THR A 219 13.94 12.19 0.41
CA THR A 219 13.16 13.05 1.29
C THR A 219 14.08 13.98 2.08
N THR A 220 13.53 15.10 2.54
CA THR A 220 14.15 16.00 3.52
C THR A 220 13.95 15.54 4.96
N ALA A 221 12.95 14.66 5.19
CA ALA A 221 12.68 14.05 6.48
C ALA A 221 13.14 12.59 6.48
N THR A 222 13.43 12.02 7.64
CA THR A 222 13.77 10.60 7.74
C THR A 222 12.50 9.77 7.62
N ILE A 223 12.41 8.93 6.58
CA ILE A 223 11.34 7.95 6.42
C ILE A 223 11.82 6.64 7.04
N LEU A 224 11.11 6.14 8.03
CA LEU A 224 11.57 5.04 8.86
C LEU A 224 10.83 3.74 8.60
N SER A 225 9.52 3.82 8.40
CA SER A 225 8.63 2.65 8.40
C SER A 225 8.56 1.92 7.04
N ARG A 226 9.47 2.17 6.09
CA ARG A 226 9.42 1.61 4.74
C ARG A 226 10.67 0.77 4.43
N PRO A 227 10.49 -0.49 3.96
CA PRO A 227 11.61 -1.33 3.57
C PRO A 227 12.23 -0.87 2.25
N THR A 228 13.55 -0.95 2.14
CA THR A 228 14.26 -0.64 0.88
C THR A 228 14.26 -1.80 -0.11
N PHE A 229 14.01 -3.03 0.36
CA PHE A 229 13.85 -4.18 -0.50
C PHE A 229 12.79 -5.12 0.05
N THR A 230 11.94 -5.61 -0.84
CA THR A 230 10.95 -6.66 -0.55
C THR A 230 11.06 -7.77 -1.57
N ALA A 231 10.84 -9.01 -1.13
CA ALA A 231 10.75 -10.15 -2.02
C ALA A 231 9.56 -11.01 -1.60
N SER A 232 8.92 -11.66 -2.56
CA SER A 232 7.84 -12.61 -2.29
C SER A 232 7.92 -13.80 -3.22
N ALA A 233 7.58 -14.96 -2.70
CA ALA A 233 7.35 -16.19 -3.44
C ALA A 233 5.94 -16.67 -3.16
N LEU A 234 5.23 -17.05 -4.19
CA LEU A 234 3.85 -17.54 -4.12
C LEU A 234 3.75 -18.83 -4.93
N VAL A 235 3.04 -19.82 -4.40
CA VAL A 235 2.67 -21.06 -5.09
C VAL A 235 1.18 -21.28 -4.91
N GLU A 236 0.49 -21.64 -5.95
CA GLU A 236 -0.92 -21.98 -5.94
C GLU A 236 -1.14 -23.33 -6.63
N LEU A 237 -1.91 -24.20 -5.99
CA LEU A 237 -2.24 -25.56 -6.42
C LEU A 237 -3.74 -25.71 -6.54
N ASN A 238 -4.23 -26.04 -7.74
CA ASN A 238 -5.64 -26.29 -8.05
C ASN A 238 -5.82 -27.69 -8.69
N MET A 239 -5.01 -28.67 -8.26
CA MET A 239 -4.97 -30.00 -8.87
C MET A 239 -6.16 -30.88 -8.47
N VAL A 240 -6.78 -30.60 -7.34
CA VAL A 240 -7.91 -31.35 -6.83
C VAL A 240 -9.18 -30.54 -7.08
N PRO A 241 -10.23 -31.17 -7.66
CA PRO A 241 -11.52 -30.49 -7.85
C PRO A 241 -12.02 -29.88 -6.53
N ASN A 242 -12.50 -28.66 -6.61
CA ASN A 242 -13.02 -27.88 -5.48
C ASN A 242 -12.02 -27.54 -4.37
N LEU A 243 -10.73 -27.86 -4.51
CA LEU A 243 -9.68 -27.50 -3.55
C LEU A 243 -8.65 -26.59 -4.23
N SER A 244 -8.49 -25.39 -3.69
CA SER A 244 -7.39 -24.47 -3.99
C SER A 244 -6.52 -24.36 -2.75
N VAL A 245 -5.21 -24.55 -2.91
CA VAL A 245 -4.21 -24.38 -1.86
C VAL A 245 -3.20 -23.34 -2.34
N ARG A 246 -2.96 -22.35 -1.53
CA ARG A 246 -1.98 -21.30 -1.81
C ARG A 246 -1.01 -21.18 -0.65
N GLY A 247 0.28 -21.10 -0.93
CA GLY A 247 1.33 -20.87 0.04
C GLY A 247 2.30 -19.82 -0.45
N GLY A 248 2.86 -19.05 0.46
CA GLY A 248 3.79 -18.01 0.09
C GLY A 248 4.72 -17.60 1.21
N TYR A 249 5.76 -16.92 0.80
CA TYR A 249 6.77 -16.36 1.65
C TYR A 249 6.99 -14.90 1.29
N GLU A 250 7.05 -14.04 2.29
CA GLU A 250 7.35 -12.63 2.15
C GLU A 250 8.58 -12.25 2.97
N PHE A 251 9.44 -11.50 2.34
CA PHE A 251 10.64 -10.92 2.94
C PHE A 251 10.61 -9.41 2.81
N ALA A 252 11.00 -8.70 3.88
CA ALA A 252 11.28 -7.27 3.83
C ALA A 252 12.56 -6.97 4.61
N THR A 253 13.38 -6.08 4.05
CA THR A 253 14.58 -5.58 4.74
C THR A 253 14.20 -4.86 6.02
N ALA A 254 15.16 -4.78 6.93
CA ALA A 254 14.98 -4.12 8.21
C ALA A 254 14.46 -2.70 8.04
N LEU A 255 13.36 -2.42 8.73
CA LEU A 255 12.81 -1.08 8.88
C LEU A 255 13.68 -0.27 9.85
N LYS A 256 13.51 1.03 9.80
CA LYS A 256 14.05 1.93 10.82
C LYS A 256 12.90 2.47 11.65
N SER A 257 13.14 2.80 12.89
CA SER A 257 12.19 3.45 13.78
C SER A 257 12.91 4.44 14.65
N TYR A 258 12.20 5.46 15.12
CA TYR A 258 12.72 6.29 16.21
C TYR A 258 12.60 5.54 17.53
N ASP A 259 13.62 5.66 18.35
CA ASP A 259 13.59 5.32 19.78
C ASP A 259 12.91 6.44 20.57
N LEU A 260 12.60 6.18 21.85
CA LEU A 260 11.99 7.17 22.75
C LEU A 260 12.90 8.39 23.01
N ASP A 261 14.20 8.23 22.89
CA ASP A 261 15.19 9.31 22.99
C ASP A 261 15.39 10.11 21.69
N GLY A 262 14.67 9.73 20.63
CA GLY A 262 14.76 10.33 19.29
C GLY A 262 15.90 9.78 18.44
N SER A 263 16.67 8.81 18.91
CA SER A 263 17.66 8.12 18.11
C SER A 263 17.00 7.18 17.06
N ILE A 264 17.72 6.85 15.99
CA ILE A 264 17.21 5.96 14.96
C ILE A 264 17.70 4.54 15.21
N THR A 265 16.77 3.66 15.50
CA THR A 265 17.03 2.22 15.68
C THR A 265 16.64 1.43 14.44
N ARG A 266 17.48 0.47 14.06
CA ARG A 266 17.18 -0.47 13.00
C ARG A 266 16.45 -1.69 13.56
N LEU A 267 15.22 -1.90 13.08
CA LEU A 267 14.41 -3.07 13.42
C LEU A 267 14.91 -4.31 12.68
N ARG A 268 14.47 -5.49 13.10
CA ARG A 268 14.84 -6.74 12.41
C ARG A 268 14.11 -6.89 11.08
N GLN A 269 14.67 -7.70 10.20
CA GLN A 269 14.06 -8.08 8.93
C GLN A 269 12.75 -8.83 9.20
N LEU A 270 11.77 -8.64 8.31
CA LEU A 270 10.50 -9.35 8.36
C LEU A 270 10.57 -10.57 7.45
N HIS A 271 10.22 -11.73 8.00
CA HIS A 271 10.07 -12.98 7.28
C HIS A 271 8.70 -13.55 7.63
N LEU A 272 7.79 -13.60 6.68
CA LEU A 272 6.43 -14.06 6.86
C LEU A 272 6.17 -15.28 5.97
N LEU A 273 5.73 -16.37 6.55
CA LEU A 273 5.17 -17.51 5.85
C LEU A 273 3.65 -17.45 5.94
N TYR A 274 2.97 -17.71 4.86
CA TYR A 274 1.52 -17.86 4.86
C TYR A 274 1.09 -19.05 4.02
N ALA A 275 -0.02 -19.66 4.41
CA ALA A 275 -0.69 -20.69 3.65
C ALA A 275 -2.19 -20.53 3.81
N ASP A 276 -2.92 -20.66 2.74
CA ASP A 276 -4.38 -20.70 2.75
C ASP A 276 -4.89 -21.85 1.89
N ALA A 277 -5.99 -22.46 2.33
CA ALA A 277 -6.69 -23.50 1.60
C ALA A 277 -8.18 -23.18 1.56
N VAL A 278 -8.78 -23.30 0.40
CA VAL A 278 -10.21 -23.13 0.18
C VAL A 278 -10.78 -24.39 -0.41
N TYR A 279 -11.71 -25.02 0.30
CA TYR A 279 -12.43 -26.20 -0.16
C TYR A 279 -13.91 -25.87 -0.38
N SER A 280 -14.38 -26.00 -1.62
CA SER A 280 -15.77 -25.75 -1.99
C SER A 280 -16.59 -27.01 -1.84
N LEU A 281 -17.34 -27.13 -0.73
CA LEU A 281 -18.26 -28.24 -0.47
C LEU A 281 -19.44 -28.27 -1.45
N THR A 282 -19.97 -27.08 -1.76
CA THR A 282 -21.04 -26.87 -2.73
C THR A 282 -20.83 -25.55 -3.45
N LYS A 283 -21.67 -25.23 -4.46
CA LYS A 283 -21.64 -23.92 -5.12
C LYS A 283 -21.90 -22.72 -4.19
N ARG A 284 -22.40 -22.96 -2.96
CA ARG A 284 -22.79 -21.91 -2.00
C ARG A 284 -22.06 -22.01 -0.65
N LEU A 285 -21.31 -23.09 -0.44
CA LEU A 285 -20.63 -23.32 0.84
C LEU A 285 -19.16 -23.69 0.58
N SER A 286 -18.26 -22.93 1.18
CA SER A 286 -16.82 -23.21 1.19
C SER A 286 -16.26 -23.16 2.61
N LEU A 287 -15.24 -23.96 2.84
CA LEU A 287 -14.40 -23.93 4.03
C LEU A 287 -13.09 -23.27 3.67
N THR A 288 -12.64 -22.36 4.52
CA THR A 288 -11.36 -21.67 4.36
C THR A 288 -10.51 -21.89 5.60
N ALA A 289 -9.26 -22.28 5.39
CA ALA A 289 -8.25 -22.34 6.43
C ALA A 289 -7.12 -21.38 6.05
N GLU A 290 -6.66 -20.56 6.99
CA GLU A 290 -5.58 -19.60 6.79
C GLU A 290 -4.57 -19.73 7.92
N LEU A 291 -3.28 -19.74 7.55
CA LEU A 291 -2.15 -19.70 8.46
C LEU A 291 -1.23 -18.55 8.07
N ARG A 292 -0.87 -17.72 9.03
CA ARG A 292 0.18 -16.69 8.87
C ARG A 292 1.13 -16.77 10.06
N ALA A 293 2.41 -16.94 9.79
CA ALA A 293 3.43 -17.06 10.82
C ALA A 293 4.70 -16.28 10.48
N PRO A 294 5.22 -15.44 11.38
CA PRO A 294 6.57 -14.93 11.27
C PRO A 294 7.56 -16.10 11.53
N ILE A 295 8.53 -16.30 10.62
CA ILE A 295 9.45 -17.44 10.73
C ILE A 295 10.56 -17.17 11.76
N LEU A 296 10.94 -15.89 11.94
CA LEU A 296 11.99 -15.49 12.87
C LEU A 296 11.38 -14.81 14.09
N ALA A 297 11.66 -15.36 15.26
CA ALA A 297 11.32 -14.74 16.53
C ALA A 297 11.96 -13.35 16.66
N GLY A 298 11.17 -12.37 17.13
CA GLY A 298 11.64 -11.00 17.35
C GLY A 298 11.71 -10.14 16.10
N ALA A 299 11.06 -10.54 14.99
CA ALA A 299 10.76 -9.62 13.91
C ALA A 299 9.84 -8.51 14.46
N THR A 300 10.23 -7.25 14.32
CA THR A 300 9.44 -6.12 14.79
C THR A 300 9.07 -5.25 13.61
N ARG A 301 7.81 -4.90 13.51
CA ARG A 301 7.34 -3.85 12.61
C ARG A 301 7.33 -2.49 13.33
N TRP A 302 7.20 -2.51 14.64
CA TRP A 302 7.08 -1.32 15.48
C TRP A 302 8.07 -1.39 16.64
N TYR A 303 8.72 -0.28 16.94
CA TYR A 303 9.62 -0.18 18.10
C TYR A 303 8.89 -0.58 19.40
N GLY A 304 9.53 -1.37 20.24
CA GLY A 304 8.95 -1.85 21.50
C GLY A 304 7.96 -3.01 21.38
N TYR A 305 7.61 -3.45 20.18
CA TYR A 305 6.68 -4.57 19.94
C TYR A 305 7.36 -5.65 19.11
N THR A 306 7.50 -6.83 19.70
CA THR A 306 8.04 -8.01 18.99
C THR A 306 6.90 -8.94 18.60
N SER A 307 6.91 -9.44 17.36
CA SER A 307 6.07 -10.56 17.00
C SER A 307 6.56 -11.79 17.74
N GLN A 308 5.68 -12.45 18.46
CA GLN A 308 5.95 -13.81 18.95
C GLN A 308 5.72 -14.79 17.79
N PRO A 309 6.53 -15.84 17.70
CA PRO A 309 6.33 -16.89 16.69
C PRO A 309 5.02 -17.64 16.89
#